data_ca6b86ffcd5074d82fc92b45af012c74
#
_entry.id   ca6b86ffcd5074d82fc92b45af012c74
#
_cell.length_a   1.000
_cell.length_b   1.000
_cell.length_c   1.000
_cell.angle_alpha   90.00
_cell.angle_beta   90.00
_cell.angle_gamma   90.00
#
_symmetry.space_group_name_H-M   'P 1'
#
loop_
_entity.id
_entity.type
_entity.pdbx_description
1 polymer ?
#
loop_
_entity_poly.entity_id
_entity_poly.type
_entity_poly.pdbx_seq_one_letter_code
_entity_poly.pdbx_strand_id
1 'polypeptide(L)'
;MHDVWPALRPGGLFVYSTCTFNTEENEDNLHAFADAFGAEVLPVDTPEAWAVGGALTGTLPICRFWPHRTRGEGFTLAVIRKPDDGPLCTTRLRPTRRQPAAAVPEEMKRWLAAPEDYALERTADGRVRALPRAFRDVVTELEAHVHVLTAGVSLGEVKGRDAVPSAALALS
;
A
#
# COMPACT_ATOMS: atom_id res chain seq x y z
N MET A 1 -15.29 -0.96 -2.11
CA MET A 1 -15.06 -1.54 -0.76
C MET A 1 -15.44 -3.02 -0.71
N HIS A 2 -16.60 -3.44 -1.16
CA HIS A 2 -17.12 -4.81 -1.06
C HIS A 2 -16.16 -5.88 -1.60
N ASP A 3 -15.55 -5.69 -2.76
CA ASP A 3 -14.69 -6.69 -3.40
C ASP A 3 -13.35 -6.91 -2.68
N VAL A 4 -12.87 -5.87 -1.97
CA VAL A 4 -11.60 -5.93 -1.24
C VAL A 4 -11.77 -6.47 0.18
N TRP A 5 -12.98 -6.31 0.76
CA TRP A 5 -13.25 -6.68 2.15
C TRP A 5 -12.98 -8.14 2.50
N PRO A 6 -13.32 -9.13 1.64
CA PRO A 6 -12.99 -10.53 1.90
C PRO A 6 -11.49 -10.81 2.02
N ALA A 7 -10.65 -10.03 1.32
CA ALA A 7 -9.19 -10.19 1.36
C ALA A 7 -8.57 -9.63 2.66
N LEU A 8 -9.28 -8.76 3.38
CA LEU A 8 -8.82 -8.22 4.64
C LEU A 8 -8.96 -9.28 5.74
N ARG A 9 -7.89 -9.51 6.50
CA ARG A 9 -7.93 -10.42 7.67
C ARG A 9 -8.89 -9.89 8.76
N PRO A 10 -9.45 -10.75 9.63
CA PRO A 10 -10.13 -10.31 10.84
C PRO A 10 -9.25 -9.34 11.65
N GLY A 11 -9.84 -8.31 12.26
CA GLY A 11 -9.13 -7.25 12.97
C GLY A 11 -8.28 -6.32 12.08
N GLY A 12 -8.24 -6.57 10.77
CA GLY A 12 -7.47 -5.76 9.81
C GLY A 12 -8.05 -4.37 9.61
N LEU A 13 -7.18 -3.45 9.16
CA LEU A 13 -7.55 -2.06 8.87
C LEU A 13 -7.69 -1.84 7.36
N PHE A 14 -8.75 -1.15 6.99
CA PHE A 14 -9.02 -0.70 5.64
C PHE A 14 -9.07 0.82 5.62
N VAL A 15 -8.24 1.44 4.78
CA VAL A 15 -8.23 2.90 4.61
C VAL A 15 -9.07 3.23 3.38
N TYR A 16 -10.12 4.01 3.61
CA TYR A 16 -10.98 4.53 2.58
C TYR A 16 -10.70 6.02 2.38
N SER A 17 -10.43 6.44 1.16
CA SER A 17 -10.23 7.84 0.84
C SER A 17 -10.87 8.21 -0.48
N THR A 18 -11.40 9.43 -0.55
CA THR A 18 -12.01 10.02 -1.75
C THR A 18 -11.50 11.43 -1.96
N CYS A 19 -11.52 11.91 -3.19
CA CYS A 19 -11.26 13.32 -3.52
C CYS A 19 -12.55 14.17 -3.50
N THR A 20 -13.67 13.60 -3.05
CA THR A 20 -14.97 14.28 -2.99
C THR A 20 -15.29 14.74 -1.58
N PHE A 21 -16.20 15.71 -1.47
CA PHE A 21 -16.66 16.26 -0.19
C PHE A 21 -18.15 16.03 0.06
N ASN A 22 -18.87 15.39 -0.88
CA ASN A 22 -20.28 15.07 -0.72
C ASN A 22 -20.48 13.97 0.33
N THR A 23 -21.67 13.90 0.90
CA THR A 23 -22.03 12.92 1.93
C THR A 23 -22.30 11.54 1.33
N GLU A 24 -22.84 11.50 0.10
CA GLU A 24 -23.23 10.26 -0.59
C GLU A 24 -22.04 9.33 -0.80
N GLU A 25 -20.90 9.88 -1.18
CA GLU A 25 -19.68 9.08 -1.37
C GLU A 25 -18.92 8.84 -0.06
N ASN A 26 -19.12 9.66 0.94
CA ASN A 26 -18.40 9.61 2.20
C ASN A 26 -19.26 9.02 3.33
N GLU A 27 -19.99 9.85 4.07
CA GLU A 27 -20.71 9.41 5.27
C GLU A 27 -21.75 8.33 4.98
N ASP A 28 -22.58 8.52 3.95
CA ASP A 28 -23.68 7.60 3.64
C ASP A 28 -23.13 6.25 3.19
N ASN A 29 -22.08 6.26 2.35
CA ASN A 29 -21.41 5.06 1.91
C ASN A 29 -20.70 4.32 3.08
N LEU A 30 -20.08 5.06 3.99
CA LEU A 30 -19.42 4.50 5.18
C LEU A 30 -20.44 3.93 6.18
N HIS A 31 -21.57 4.59 6.41
CA HIS A 31 -22.66 4.07 7.25
C HIS A 31 -23.21 2.77 6.68
N ALA A 32 -23.59 2.78 5.39
CA ALA A 32 -24.12 1.59 4.74
C ALA A 32 -23.14 0.43 4.77
N PHE A 33 -21.84 0.70 4.61
CA PHE A 33 -20.80 -0.32 4.66
C PHE A 33 -20.59 -0.85 6.09
N ALA A 34 -20.53 0.04 7.08
CA ALA A 34 -20.38 -0.33 8.49
C ALA A 34 -21.54 -1.21 8.95
N ASP A 35 -22.78 -0.82 8.61
CA ASP A 35 -23.98 -1.58 8.95
C ASP A 35 -24.02 -2.95 8.28
N ALA A 36 -23.63 -3.03 6.99
CA ALA A 36 -23.65 -4.29 6.24
C ALA A 36 -22.63 -5.32 6.73
N PHE A 37 -21.47 -4.87 7.22
CA PHE A 37 -20.34 -5.71 7.56
C PHE A 37 -19.97 -5.72 9.04
N GLY A 38 -20.70 -5.02 9.89
CA GLY A 38 -20.35 -4.84 11.30
C GLY A 38 -19.00 -4.15 11.49
N ALA A 39 -18.60 -3.33 10.52
CA ALA A 39 -17.30 -2.68 10.52
C ALA A 39 -17.30 -1.45 11.43
N GLU A 40 -16.16 -1.17 12.05
CA GLU A 40 -15.98 -0.01 12.94
C GLU A 40 -15.18 1.07 12.23
N VAL A 41 -15.71 2.30 12.15
CA VAL A 41 -14.93 3.45 11.69
C VAL A 41 -14.15 4.02 12.86
N LEU A 42 -12.82 4.06 12.74
CA LEU A 42 -11.93 4.46 13.82
C LEU A 42 -11.58 5.93 13.77
N PRO A 43 -11.47 6.61 14.92
CA PRO A 43 -10.90 7.95 14.97
C PRO A 43 -9.41 7.93 14.59
N VAL A 44 -8.98 8.98 13.91
CA VAL A 44 -7.58 9.22 13.56
C VAL A 44 -7.14 10.50 14.24
N ASP A 45 -6.17 10.39 15.13
CA ASP A 45 -5.59 11.56 15.77
C ASP A 45 -4.75 12.33 14.76
N THR A 46 -5.08 13.61 14.61
CA THR A 46 -4.38 14.53 13.71
C THR A 46 -3.89 15.75 14.50
N PRO A 47 -2.69 16.27 14.20
CA PRO A 47 -2.24 17.52 14.82
C PRO A 47 -3.24 18.65 14.55
N GLU A 48 -3.54 19.45 15.58
CA GLU A 48 -4.46 20.59 15.47
C GLU A 48 -4.03 21.56 14.35
N ALA A 49 -2.72 21.74 14.18
CA ALA A 49 -2.15 22.59 13.15
C ALA A 49 -2.54 22.19 11.71
N TRP A 50 -3.00 20.95 11.49
CA TRP A 50 -3.49 20.50 10.19
C TRP A 50 -4.91 20.98 9.90
N ALA A 51 -5.61 21.51 10.89
CA ALA A 51 -6.97 22.03 10.76
C ALA A 51 -7.96 21.08 10.05
N VAL A 52 -7.81 19.77 10.32
CA VAL A 52 -8.64 18.71 9.73
C VAL A 52 -10.08 18.85 10.22
N GLY A 53 -11.03 18.78 9.29
CA GLY A 53 -12.45 18.74 9.59
C GLY A 53 -12.96 17.33 9.82
N GLY A 54 -14.15 17.22 10.43
CA GLY A 54 -14.87 15.97 10.62
C GLY A 54 -15.98 15.72 9.59
N ALA A 55 -16.92 14.85 9.98
CA ALA A 55 -18.13 14.56 9.21
C ALA A 55 -19.01 15.80 9.01
N LEU A 56 -19.66 15.90 7.86
CA LEU A 56 -20.67 16.93 7.57
C LEU A 56 -22.03 16.56 8.17
N THR A 57 -22.32 15.27 8.22
CA THR A 57 -23.54 14.71 8.79
C THR A 57 -23.20 13.57 9.74
N GLY A 58 -24.00 13.45 10.80
CA GLY A 58 -23.78 12.39 11.80
C GLY A 58 -22.52 12.59 12.64
N THR A 59 -21.98 11.48 13.16
CA THR A 59 -20.88 11.45 14.12
C THR A 59 -19.72 10.52 13.72
N LEU A 60 -19.67 10.11 12.45
CA LEU A 60 -18.56 9.25 11.98
C LEU A 60 -17.21 9.95 12.17
N PRO A 61 -16.21 9.28 12.73
CA PRO A 61 -14.90 9.85 12.99
C PRO A 61 -14.04 9.85 11.71
N ILE A 62 -14.46 10.59 10.70
CA ILE A 62 -13.74 10.76 9.45
C ILE A 62 -12.91 12.03 9.46
N CYS A 63 -11.87 12.07 8.62
CA CYS A 63 -11.01 13.23 8.43
C CYS A 63 -11.31 13.89 7.08
N ARG A 64 -11.55 15.21 7.09
CA ARG A 64 -11.69 16.03 5.88
C ARG A 64 -10.57 17.06 5.80
N PHE A 65 -9.80 16.96 4.76
CA PHE A 65 -8.70 17.88 4.44
C PHE A 65 -9.21 18.92 3.46
N TRP A 66 -9.60 20.08 3.98
CA TRP A 66 -10.20 21.14 3.18
C TRP A 66 -9.12 21.97 2.47
N PRO A 67 -9.22 22.24 1.14
CA PRO A 67 -8.21 23.01 0.41
C PRO A 67 -7.95 24.41 0.96
N HIS A 68 -8.95 25.01 1.60
CA HIS A 68 -8.83 26.35 2.20
C HIS A 68 -8.22 26.35 3.62
N ARG A 69 -7.97 25.16 4.19
CA ARG A 69 -7.38 25.01 5.53
C ARG A 69 -6.06 24.26 5.51
N THR A 70 -5.91 23.30 4.59
CA THR A 70 -4.73 22.46 4.45
C THR A 70 -4.07 22.71 3.11
N ARG A 71 -2.74 22.57 3.03
CA ARG A 71 -2.04 22.64 1.75
C ARG A 71 -2.34 21.36 0.95
N GLY A 72 -2.96 21.51 -0.20
CA GLY A 72 -3.27 20.41 -1.10
C GLY A 72 -4.62 20.58 -1.79
N GLU A 73 -4.98 19.61 -2.61
CA GLU A 73 -6.26 19.60 -3.34
C GLU A 73 -7.43 19.21 -2.45
N GLY A 74 -7.14 18.67 -1.28
CA GLY A 74 -8.13 18.18 -0.32
C GLY A 74 -8.58 16.75 -0.62
N PHE A 75 -9.04 16.08 0.42
CA PHE A 75 -9.63 14.73 0.34
C PHE A 75 -10.40 14.40 1.63
N THR A 76 -11.16 13.33 1.60
CA THR A 76 -11.79 12.72 2.77
C THR A 76 -11.09 11.38 3.05
N LEU A 77 -10.90 11.04 4.33
CA LEU A 77 -10.27 9.82 4.75
C LEU A 77 -11.02 9.19 5.92
N ALA A 78 -11.21 7.88 5.88
CA ALA A 78 -11.71 7.08 6.99
C ALA A 78 -10.84 5.83 7.18
N VAL A 79 -10.63 5.45 8.43
CA VAL A 79 -10.00 4.18 8.78
C VAL A 79 -11.07 3.24 9.32
N ILE A 80 -11.19 2.08 8.71
CA ILE A 80 -12.24 1.10 9.01
C ILE A 80 -11.59 -0.16 9.53
N ARG A 81 -12.05 -0.67 10.68
CA ARG A 81 -11.61 -1.96 11.24
C ARG A 81 -12.60 -3.05 10.89
N LYS A 82 -12.08 -4.16 10.39
CA LYS A 82 -12.85 -5.40 10.23
C LYS A 82 -13.07 -6.06 11.58
N PRO A 83 -14.28 -6.59 11.89
CA PRO A 83 -14.49 -7.42 13.08
C PRO A 83 -13.44 -8.53 13.22
N ASP A 84 -13.04 -8.84 14.46
CA ASP A 84 -12.01 -9.84 14.77
C ASP A 84 -12.64 -11.21 15.11
N ASP A 85 -13.82 -11.49 14.62
CA ASP A 85 -14.63 -12.67 14.90
C ASP A 85 -14.66 -13.72 13.79
N GLY A 86 -13.95 -13.43 12.69
CA GLY A 86 -13.93 -14.30 11.52
C GLY A 86 -12.77 -15.31 11.50
N PRO A 87 -12.92 -16.42 10.78
CA PRO A 87 -11.82 -17.35 10.57
C PRO A 87 -10.69 -16.69 9.80
N LEU A 88 -9.44 -16.91 10.26
CA LEU A 88 -8.27 -16.55 9.47
C LEU A 88 -8.27 -17.39 8.17
N CYS A 89 -8.26 -16.72 7.04
CA CYS A 89 -8.00 -17.39 5.77
C CYS A 89 -6.54 -17.85 5.75
N THR A 90 -6.34 -19.15 6.02
CA THR A 90 -5.01 -19.78 6.04
C THR A 90 -4.71 -20.50 4.72
N THR A 91 -5.13 -19.97 3.60
CA THR A 91 -4.74 -20.54 2.32
C THR A 91 -3.23 -20.53 2.21
N ARG A 92 -2.60 -21.70 2.37
CA ARG A 92 -1.17 -21.86 2.08
C ARG A 92 -1.02 -21.80 0.57
N LEU A 93 -0.48 -20.70 0.10
CA LEU A 93 -0.04 -20.61 -1.28
C LEU A 93 1.09 -21.62 -1.49
N ARG A 94 1.08 -22.35 -2.61
CA ARG A 94 2.16 -23.28 -2.92
C ARG A 94 3.40 -22.46 -3.28
N PRO A 95 4.58 -22.73 -2.65
CA PRO A 95 5.77 -21.98 -2.98
C PRO A 95 6.07 -22.07 -4.48
N THR A 96 6.11 -20.94 -5.13
CA THR A 96 6.49 -20.88 -6.55
C THR A 96 7.97 -21.22 -6.70
N ARG A 97 8.29 -22.12 -7.63
CA ARG A 97 9.67 -22.49 -7.91
C ARG A 97 10.44 -21.27 -8.42
N ARG A 98 11.34 -20.77 -7.62
CA ARG A 98 12.20 -19.64 -7.98
C ARG A 98 13.07 -19.99 -9.17
N GLN A 99 13.06 -19.16 -10.18
CA GLN A 99 14.12 -19.16 -11.18
C GLN A 99 15.38 -18.54 -10.57
N PRO A 100 16.59 -19.03 -10.92
CA PRO A 100 17.82 -18.39 -10.49
C PRO A 100 17.80 -16.92 -10.93
N ALA A 101 17.96 -16.02 -9.97
CA ALA A 101 18.03 -14.59 -10.29
C ALA A 101 19.31 -14.32 -11.09
N ALA A 102 19.20 -13.56 -12.18
CA ALA A 102 20.38 -13.10 -12.90
C ALA A 102 21.27 -12.25 -11.98
N ALA A 103 22.59 -12.33 -12.17
CA ALA A 103 23.53 -11.59 -11.33
C ALA A 103 23.26 -10.07 -11.40
N VAL A 104 23.22 -9.44 -10.25
CA VAL A 104 23.10 -8.00 -10.10
C VAL A 104 24.51 -7.42 -9.90
N PRO A 105 24.90 -6.38 -10.65
CA PRO A 105 26.21 -5.74 -10.48
C PRO A 105 26.42 -5.26 -9.05
N GLU A 106 27.62 -5.45 -8.51
CA GLU A 106 27.97 -5.11 -7.13
C GLU A 106 27.86 -3.58 -6.88
N GLU A 107 28.11 -2.77 -7.90
CA GLU A 107 27.98 -1.32 -7.80
C GLU A 107 26.57 -0.86 -7.47
N MET A 108 25.53 -1.59 -7.90
CA MET A 108 24.13 -1.24 -7.57
C MET A 108 23.82 -1.41 -6.08
N LYS A 109 24.53 -2.26 -5.37
CA LYS A 109 24.38 -2.39 -3.91
C LYS A 109 24.86 -1.14 -3.18
N ARG A 110 25.86 -0.46 -3.74
CA ARG A 110 26.40 0.78 -3.16
C ARG A 110 25.45 1.97 -3.23
N TRP A 111 24.38 1.85 -4.02
CA TRP A 111 23.34 2.88 -4.10
C TRP A 111 22.34 2.82 -2.95
N LEU A 112 22.38 1.76 -2.13
CA LEU A 112 21.52 1.58 -0.97
C LEU A 112 22.31 1.89 0.31
N ALA A 113 21.66 2.57 1.25
CA ALA A 113 22.27 2.88 2.55
C ALA A 113 22.46 1.62 3.42
N ALA A 114 21.54 0.64 3.31
CA ALA A 114 21.58 -0.63 4.03
C ALA A 114 21.27 -1.79 3.06
N PRO A 115 22.20 -2.16 2.16
CA PRO A 115 21.95 -3.15 1.11
C PRO A 115 21.64 -4.56 1.67
N GLU A 116 22.04 -4.85 2.90
CA GLU A 116 21.74 -6.09 3.61
C GLU A 116 20.26 -6.29 3.90
N ASP A 117 19.48 -5.23 4.03
CA ASP A 117 18.04 -5.27 4.29
C ASP A 117 17.21 -5.59 3.04
N TYR A 118 17.84 -5.55 1.88
CA TYR A 118 17.17 -5.72 0.60
C TYR A 118 17.61 -6.99 -0.14
N ALA A 119 16.65 -7.58 -0.83
CA ALA A 119 16.90 -8.56 -1.89
C ALA A 119 16.93 -7.80 -3.23
N LEU A 120 18.06 -7.87 -3.93
CA LEU A 120 18.18 -7.30 -5.26
C LEU A 120 17.80 -8.35 -6.29
N GLU A 121 16.87 -7.98 -7.17
CA GLU A 121 16.35 -8.88 -8.19
C GLU A 121 16.43 -8.21 -9.56
N ARG A 122 16.98 -8.95 -10.53
CA ARG A 122 16.98 -8.55 -11.93
C ARG A 122 15.78 -9.17 -12.62
N THR A 123 14.94 -8.32 -13.19
CA THR A 123 13.78 -8.73 -13.99
C THR A 123 14.18 -9.16 -15.40
N ALA A 124 13.29 -9.84 -16.12
CA ALA A 124 13.58 -10.37 -17.46
C ALA A 124 13.92 -9.25 -18.48
N ASP A 125 13.40 -8.06 -18.29
CA ASP A 125 13.65 -6.87 -19.12
C ASP A 125 14.96 -6.14 -18.75
N GLY A 126 15.76 -6.70 -17.83
CA GLY A 126 17.07 -6.17 -17.44
C GLY A 126 17.03 -5.12 -16.34
N ARG A 127 15.88 -4.73 -15.85
CA ARG A 127 15.75 -3.81 -14.72
C ARG A 127 16.15 -4.50 -13.42
N VAL A 128 16.64 -3.71 -12.48
CA VAL A 128 17.01 -4.18 -11.14
C VAL A 128 16.14 -3.46 -10.12
N ARG A 129 15.51 -4.23 -9.24
CA ARG A 129 14.73 -3.71 -8.12
C ARG A 129 15.31 -4.16 -6.78
N ALA A 130 15.12 -3.32 -5.76
CA ALA A 130 15.38 -3.65 -4.37
C ALA A 130 14.06 -3.92 -3.67
N LEU A 131 13.91 -5.12 -3.11
CA LEU A 131 12.77 -5.53 -2.30
C LEU A 131 13.24 -5.69 -0.85
N PRO A 132 12.55 -5.12 0.16
CA PRO A 132 12.85 -5.46 1.54
C PRO A 132 12.78 -6.97 1.73
N ARG A 133 13.81 -7.57 2.37
CA ARG A 133 13.91 -9.04 2.52
C ARG A 133 12.69 -9.65 3.20
N ALA A 134 12.11 -8.92 4.16
CA ALA A 134 10.92 -9.36 4.89
C ALA A 134 9.70 -9.60 3.97
N PHE A 135 9.61 -8.90 2.84
CA PHE A 135 8.47 -8.96 1.92
C PHE A 135 8.77 -9.72 0.63
N ARG A 136 10.01 -10.15 0.41
CA ARG A 136 10.42 -10.79 -0.83
C ARG A 136 9.56 -12.00 -1.20
N ASP A 137 9.32 -12.88 -0.24
CA ASP A 137 8.58 -14.12 -0.47
C ASP A 137 7.10 -13.84 -0.75
N VAL A 138 6.53 -12.86 -0.05
CA VAL A 138 5.15 -12.40 -0.27
C VAL A 138 4.99 -11.80 -1.67
N VAL A 139 5.93 -10.95 -2.09
CA VAL A 139 5.89 -10.35 -3.44
C VAL A 139 6.03 -11.42 -4.52
N THR A 140 6.97 -12.37 -4.35
CA THR A 140 7.15 -13.48 -5.30
C THR A 140 5.88 -14.30 -5.44
N GLU A 141 5.19 -14.55 -4.34
CA GLU A 141 3.93 -15.30 -4.33
C GLU A 141 2.80 -14.52 -4.98
N LEU A 142 2.69 -13.22 -4.70
CA LEU A 142 1.69 -12.34 -5.33
C LEU A 142 1.89 -12.29 -6.85
N GLU A 143 3.13 -12.13 -7.32
CA GLU A 143 3.45 -12.08 -8.76
C GLU A 143 3.10 -13.38 -9.51
N ALA A 144 3.01 -14.50 -8.79
CA ALA A 144 2.58 -15.76 -9.38
C ALA A 144 1.07 -15.87 -9.60
N HIS A 145 0.27 -15.03 -8.92
CA HIS A 145 -1.19 -15.12 -8.90
C HIS A 145 -1.89 -13.87 -9.40
N VAL A 146 -1.25 -12.70 -9.29
CA VAL A 146 -1.82 -11.42 -9.68
C VAL A 146 -0.81 -10.58 -10.46
N HIS A 147 -1.30 -9.64 -11.27
CA HIS A 147 -0.45 -8.69 -11.96
C HIS A 147 0.01 -7.58 -11.01
N VAL A 148 1.25 -7.67 -10.54
CA VAL A 148 1.87 -6.66 -9.66
C VAL A 148 2.48 -5.57 -10.52
N LEU A 149 1.91 -4.37 -10.48
CA LEU A 149 2.38 -3.22 -11.26
C LEU A 149 3.72 -2.70 -10.76
N THR A 150 3.90 -2.64 -9.44
CA THR A 150 5.13 -2.13 -8.81
C THR A 150 5.37 -2.86 -7.50
N ALA A 151 6.61 -3.27 -7.27
CA ALA A 151 7.05 -3.83 -6.01
C ALA A 151 8.51 -3.44 -5.73
N GLY A 152 8.75 -2.86 -4.56
CA GLY A 152 10.05 -2.35 -4.14
C GLY A 152 10.45 -1.06 -4.89
N VAL A 153 11.74 -0.76 -4.84
CA VAL A 153 12.33 0.42 -5.49
C VAL A 153 13.11 -0.01 -6.73
N SER A 154 12.83 0.62 -7.87
CA SER A 154 13.62 0.41 -9.08
C SER A 154 14.96 1.10 -8.93
N LEU A 155 16.04 0.31 -8.86
CA LEU A 155 17.40 0.85 -8.78
C LEU A 155 17.89 1.36 -10.13
N GLY A 156 17.53 0.67 -11.21
CA GLY A 156 17.99 1.00 -12.54
C GLY A 156 17.96 -0.20 -13.47
N GLU A 157 18.75 -0.15 -14.51
CA GLU A 157 18.85 -1.21 -15.52
C GLU A 157 20.31 -1.56 -15.81
N VAL A 158 20.55 -2.79 -16.24
CA VAL A 158 21.89 -3.25 -16.69
C VAL A 158 21.90 -3.22 -18.21
N LYS A 159 22.72 -2.33 -18.77
CA LYS A 159 22.98 -2.19 -20.23
C LYS A 159 24.37 -2.67 -20.56
N GLY A 160 24.48 -3.89 -21.08
CA GLY A 160 25.77 -4.51 -21.33
C GLY A 160 26.54 -4.74 -20.02
N ARG A 161 27.61 -3.96 -19.80
CA ARG A 161 28.40 -3.98 -18.55
C ARG A 161 28.08 -2.85 -17.60
N ASP A 162 27.30 -1.89 -18.03
CA ASP A 162 27.03 -0.65 -17.30
C ASP A 162 25.75 -0.78 -16.46
N ALA A 163 25.77 -0.24 -15.27
CA ALA A 163 24.59 -0.04 -14.43
C ALA A 163 24.09 1.40 -14.58
N VAL A 164 22.86 1.56 -15.05
CA VAL A 164 22.25 2.88 -15.27
C VAL A 164 21.18 3.09 -14.19
N PRO A 165 21.35 4.10 -13.30
CA PRO A 165 20.41 4.35 -12.23
C PRO A 165 19.06 4.84 -12.75
N SER A 166 17.97 4.52 -12.04
CA SER A 166 16.64 5.01 -12.33
C SER A 166 16.34 6.32 -11.59
N ALA A 167 15.41 7.12 -12.12
CA ALA A 167 14.92 8.31 -11.43
C ALA A 167 14.23 7.97 -10.09
N ALA A 168 13.61 6.80 -9.97
CA ALA A 168 12.98 6.33 -8.74
C ALA A 168 13.99 6.19 -7.58
N LEU A 169 15.25 5.85 -7.88
CA LEU A 169 16.30 5.76 -6.86
C LEU A 169 16.61 7.11 -6.22
N ALA A 170 16.52 8.19 -6.96
CA ALA A 170 16.78 9.54 -6.46
C ALA A 170 15.63 10.08 -5.57
N LEU A 171 14.47 9.44 -5.61
CA LEU A 171 13.26 9.83 -4.87
C LEU A 171 12.96 8.89 -3.69
N SER A 172 13.78 7.88 -3.46
CA SER A 172 13.57 6.86 -2.42
C SER A 172 14.31 7.15 -1.12
#